data_4afa05c5ebbd7f7a20efcd8678638ba6
#
_entry.id   4afa05c5ebbd7f7a20efcd8678638ba6
#
_cell.length_a   1.000
_cell.length_b   1.000
_cell.length_c   1.000
_cell.angle_alpha   90.00
_cell.angle_beta   90.00
_cell.angle_gamma   90.00
#
_symmetry.space_group_name_H-M   'P 1'
#
loop_
_entity.id
_entity.type
_entity.pdbx_description
1 polymer ?
#
loop_
_entity_poly.entity_id
_entity_poly.type
_entity_poly.pdbx_seq_one_letter_code
_entity_poly.pdbx_strand_id
1 'polypeptide(L)'
;VVMVQKEVAERICAKPPRMSLLSVAVQYYGEPRIVARVPAGAFWPRPKVDSAVVAITPQHPSTQAPEHLVETEHFFRVVRAGFSQKRKQLWHNLSAGLQLDPINVKAVLKEVAGNEKIRAEELTVEQWKQVLRCWGAQVLK
;
A
#
# COMPACT_ATOMS: atom_id res chain seq x y z
N VAL A 1 -14.34 -3.57 12.14
CA VAL A 1 -15.12 -4.27 11.10
C VAL A 1 -15.86 -3.25 10.27
N VAL A 2 -15.78 -3.36 8.96
CA VAL A 2 -16.46 -2.46 8.01
C VAL A 2 -17.15 -3.26 6.91
N MET A 3 -18.25 -2.74 6.40
CA MET A 3 -18.90 -3.29 5.22
C MET A 3 -18.67 -2.33 4.04
N VAL A 4 -18.17 -2.88 2.95
CA VAL A 4 -17.83 -2.14 1.72
C VAL A 4 -18.29 -2.91 0.49
N GLN A 5 -18.25 -2.28 -0.68
CA GLN A 5 -18.48 -2.99 -1.94
C GLN A 5 -17.48 -4.15 -2.10
N LYS A 6 -17.94 -5.26 -2.69
CA LYS A 6 -17.13 -6.48 -2.89
C LYS A 6 -15.77 -6.18 -3.53
N GLU A 7 -15.75 -5.39 -4.59
CA GLU A 7 -14.51 -5.00 -5.28
C GLU A 7 -13.55 -4.22 -4.37
N VAL A 8 -14.09 -3.33 -3.54
CA VAL A 8 -13.29 -2.56 -2.57
C VAL A 8 -12.68 -3.49 -1.52
N ALA A 9 -13.46 -4.46 -1.00
CA ALA A 9 -12.97 -5.46 -0.06
C ALA A 9 -11.84 -6.31 -0.67
N GLU A 10 -11.99 -6.75 -1.91
CA GLU A 10 -10.98 -7.52 -2.63
C GLU A 10 -9.69 -6.70 -2.85
N ARG A 11 -9.82 -5.40 -3.14
CA ARG A 11 -8.68 -4.49 -3.26
C ARG A 11 -7.97 -4.25 -1.92
N ILE A 12 -8.71 -4.08 -0.83
CA ILE A 12 -8.15 -3.92 0.53
C ILE A 12 -7.33 -5.15 0.92
N CYS A 13 -7.85 -6.35 0.65
CA CYS A 13 -7.23 -7.62 1.02
C CYS A 13 -6.24 -8.17 -0.03
N ALA A 14 -5.97 -7.43 -1.09
CA ALA A 14 -5.08 -7.86 -2.17
C ALA A 14 -3.67 -8.14 -1.67
N LYS A 15 -3.01 -9.11 -2.31
CA LYS A 15 -1.61 -9.47 -2.08
C LYS A 15 -0.81 -9.21 -3.37
N PRO A 16 0.53 -9.12 -3.30
CA PRO A 16 1.33 -9.06 -4.51
C PRO A 16 0.99 -10.22 -5.46
N PRO A 17 0.96 -10.00 -6.77
CA PRO A 17 1.33 -8.79 -7.52
C PRO A 17 0.16 -7.82 -7.79
N ARG A 18 -0.87 -7.82 -6.98
CA ARG A 18 -2.11 -7.03 -7.18
C ARG A 18 -2.32 -5.95 -6.13
N MET A 19 -1.26 -5.50 -5.48
CA MET A 19 -1.33 -4.42 -4.51
C MET A 19 -1.77 -3.11 -5.15
N SER A 20 -2.41 -2.27 -4.36
CA SER A 20 -2.78 -0.90 -4.71
C SER A 20 -2.42 0.04 -3.56
N LEU A 21 -2.49 1.35 -3.81
CA LEU A 21 -2.31 2.32 -2.73
C LEU A 21 -3.27 2.07 -1.57
N LEU A 22 -4.52 1.67 -1.86
CA LEU A 22 -5.52 1.33 -0.84
C LEU A 22 -5.11 0.09 -0.03
N SER A 23 -4.67 -0.99 -0.68
CA SER A 23 -4.23 -2.19 0.05
C SER A 23 -3.00 -1.93 0.92
N VAL A 24 -2.02 -1.19 0.40
CA VAL A 24 -0.85 -0.79 1.20
C VAL A 24 -1.26 0.09 2.39
N ALA A 25 -2.16 1.06 2.18
CA ALA A 25 -2.61 1.96 3.23
C ALA A 25 -3.31 1.19 4.37
N VAL A 26 -4.24 0.30 4.05
CA VAL A 26 -4.95 -0.48 5.08
C VAL A 26 -4.01 -1.48 5.75
N GLN A 27 -3.19 -2.19 4.97
CA GLN A 27 -2.29 -3.22 5.50
C GLN A 27 -1.09 -2.64 6.27
N TYR A 28 -0.81 -1.36 6.12
CA TYR A 28 0.15 -0.65 6.97
C TYR A 28 -0.32 -0.57 8.43
N TYR A 29 -1.63 -0.37 8.65
CA TYR A 29 -2.22 -0.23 9.99
C TYR A 29 -2.75 -1.52 10.59
N GLY A 30 -3.02 -2.52 9.78
CA GLY A 30 -3.57 -3.77 10.27
C GLY A 30 -3.67 -4.86 9.22
N GLU A 31 -4.11 -6.03 9.62
CA GLU A 31 -4.33 -7.17 8.75
C GLU A 31 -5.81 -7.27 8.36
N PRO A 32 -6.17 -6.98 7.09
CA PRO A 32 -7.53 -7.10 6.62
C PRO A 32 -7.85 -8.52 6.16
N ARG A 33 -9.08 -8.97 6.45
CA ARG A 33 -9.63 -10.21 5.90
C ARG A 33 -11.12 -10.07 5.59
N ILE A 34 -11.57 -10.68 4.51
CA ILE A 34 -13.00 -10.76 4.20
C ILE A 34 -13.61 -11.84 5.11
N VAL A 35 -14.59 -11.45 5.93
CA VAL A 35 -15.26 -12.36 6.88
C VAL A 35 -16.65 -12.78 6.41
N ALA A 36 -17.31 -12.00 5.55
CA ALA A 36 -18.60 -12.33 4.97
C ALA A 36 -18.80 -11.66 3.62
N ARG A 37 -19.60 -12.27 2.78
CA ARG A 37 -20.11 -11.70 1.52
C ARG A 37 -21.60 -11.50 1.65
N VAL A 38 -22.10 -10.33 1.25
CA VAL A 38 -23.51 -9.94 1.35
C VAL A 38 -24.02 -9.66 -0.07
N PRO A 39 -24.90 -10.52 -0.62
CA PRO A 39 -25.42 -10.29 -1.97
C PRO A 39 -26.28 -9.03 -2.04
N ALA A 40 -26.33 -8.42 -3.21
CA ALA A 40 -27.12 -7.21 -3.46
C ALA A 40 -28.61 -7.40 -3.12
N GLY A 41 -29.14 -8.61 -3.27
CA GLY A 41 -30.52 -8.95 -2.95
C GLY A 41 -30.89 -8.88 -1.46
N ALA A 42 -29.89 -8.79 -0.55
CA ALA A 42 -30.12 -8.64 0.89
C ALA A 42 -30.50 -7.20 1.31
N PHE A 43 -30.45 -6.23 0.39
CA PHE A 43 -30.72 -4.83 0.66
C PHE A 43 -32.01 -4.34 0.00
N TRP A 44 -32.67 -3.38 0.63
CA TRP A 44 -33.74 -2.62 0.05
C TRP A 44 -33.48 -1.11 0.21
N PRO A 45 -33.48 -0.33 -0.90
CA PRO A 45 -33.53 -0.76 -2.30
C PRO A 45 -32.29 -1.56 -2.69
N ARG A 46 -32.42 -2.46 -3.65
CA ARG A 46 -31.35 -3.34 -4.10
C ARG A 46 -30.22 -2.54 -4.75
N PRO A 47 -28.95 -2.62 -4.26
CA PRO A 47 -27.82 -2.00 -4.93
C PRO A 47 -27.42 -2.76 -6.21
N LYS A 48 -26.59 -2.13 -7.03
CA LYS A 48 -26.11 -2.73 -8.30
C LYS A 48 -25.00 -3.77 -8.12
N VAL A 49 -24.33 -3.77 -6.95
CA VAL A 49 -23.16 -4.62 -6.67
C VAL A 49 -23.33 -5.31 -5.31
N ASP A 50 -22.65 -6.44 -5.15
CA ASP A 50 -22.56 -7.14 -3.88
C ASP A 50 -21.67 -6.37 -2.90
N SER A 51 -21.88 -6.61 -1.61
CA SER A 51 -21.05 -6.09 -0.51
C SER A 51 -20.23 -7.20 0.12
N ALA A 52 -19.23 -6.80 0.89
CA ALA A 52 -18.47 -7.69 1.74
C ALA A 52 -18.14 -7.03 3.07
N VAL A 53 -18.05 -7.83 4.11
CA VAL A 53 -17.63 -7.41 5.45
C VAL A 53 -16.15 -7.71 5.59
N VAL A 54 -15.37 -6.70 5.93
CA VAL A 54 -13.92 -6.79 6.16
C VAL A 54 -13.64 -6.56 7.63
N ALA A 55 -12.98 -7.52 8.27
CA ALA A 55 -12.38 -7.34 9.58
C ALA A 55 -10.92 -6.91 9.41
N ILE A 56 -10.52 -5.86 10.13
CA ILE A 56 -9.16 -5.37 10.14
C ILE A 56 -8.64 -5.52 11.57
N THR A 57 -7.61 -6.35 11.75
CA THR A 57 -6.94 -6.54 13.04
C THR A 57 -5.81 -5.53 13.14
N PRO A 58 -5.87 -4.53 14.04
CA PRO A 58 -4.80 -3.55 14.19
C PRO A 58 -3.47 -4.22 14.56
N GLN A 59 -2.38 -3.81 13.93
CA GLN A 59 -1.04 -4.36 14.20
C GLN A 59 -0.13 -3.40 14.96
N HIS A 60 -0.53 -2.14 15.12
CA HIS A 60 0.25 -1.14 15.83
C HIS A 60 -0.41 -0.72 17.14
N PRO A 61 0.27 -0.89 18.28
CA PRO A 61 -0.16 -0.26 19.52
C PRO A 61 0.08 1.26 19.43
N SER A 62 -0.97 2.03 19.68
CA SER A 62 -0.99 3.49 19.86
C SER A 62 -0.13 4.33 18.89
N THR A 63 -0.77 4.78 17.86
CA THR A 63 -0.31 5.72 16.82
C THR A 63 -0.08 7.16 17.30
N GLN A 64 0.09 7.42 18.58
CA GLN A 64 0.10 8.78 19.14
C GLN A 64 1.51 9.34 19.47
N ALA A 65 2.56 8.57 19.27
CA ALA A 65 3.91 9.10 19.42
C ALA A 65 4.28 10.01 18.23
N PRO A 66 4.77 11.23 18.47
CA PRO A 66 5.15 12.17 17.40
C PRO A 66 6.11 11.58 16.36
N GLU A 67 7.01 10.72 16.80
CA GLU A 67 7.99 10.03 15.94
C GLU A 67 7.30 9.09 14.93
N HIS A 68 6.24 8.40 15.34
CA HIS A 68 5.45 7.53 14.46
C HIS A 68 4.67 8.31 13.39
N LEU A 69 4.21 9.51 13.70
CA LEU A 69 3.50 10.35 12.75
C LEU A 69 4.42 10.79 11.60
N VAL A 70 5.64 11.19 11.92
CA VAL A 70 6.65 11.60 10.93
C VAL A 70 7.05 10.42 10.05
N GLU A 71 7.32 9.25 10.64
CA GLU A 71 7.65 8.03 9.89
C GLU A 71 6.51 7.61 8.96
N THR A 72 5.27 7.67 9.44
CA THR A 72 4.07 7.36 8.66
C THR A 72 3.90 8.32 7.48
N GLU A 73 4.12 9.61 7.69
CA GLU A 73 4.03 10.61 6.62
C GLU A 73 5.08 10.35 5.53
N HIS A 74 6.31 10.06 5.91
CA HIS A 74 7.38 9.70 4.97
C HIS A 74 7.06 8.41 4.22
N PHE A 75 6.55 7.39 4.91
CA PHE A 75 6.12 6.14 4.31
C PHE A 75 5.09 6.37 3.21
N PHE A 76 4.03 7.10 3.50
CA PHE A 76 2.99 7.38 2.51
C PHE A 76 3.44 8.31 1.39
N ARG A 77 4.39 9.20 1.63
CA ARG A 77 5.01 9.99 0.58
C ARG A 77 5.72 9.11 -0.45
N VAL A 78 6.51 8.15 0.01
CA VAL A 78 7.21 7.18 -0.86
C VAL A 78 6.22 6.31 -1.63
N VAL A 79 5.23 5.75 -0.93
CA VAL A 79 4.21 4.88 -1.54
C VAL A 79 3.40 5.62 -2.60
N ARG A 80 2.93 6.85 -2.32
CA ARG A 80 2.20 7.66 -3.31
C ARG A 80 3.04 7.96 -4.54
N ALA A 81 4.31 8.30 -4.36
CA ALA A 81 5.24 8.49 -5.48
C ALA A 81 5.35 7.21 -6.33
N GLY A 82 5.50 6.05 -5.69
CA GLY A 82 5.59 4.76 -6.38
C GLY A 82 4.35 4.38 -7.18
N PHE A 83 3.15 4.71 -6.69
CA PHE A 83 1.89 4.44 -7.39
C PHE A 83 1.43 5.57 -8.33
N SER A 84 2.23 6.60 -8.54
CA SER A 84 1.84 7.78 -9.33
C SER A 84 1.52 7.44 -10.80
N GLN A 85 2.21 6.47 -11.39
CA GLN A 85 1.97 6.01 -12.76
C GLN A 85 1.90 4.49 -12.81
N LYS A 86 0.69 3.94 -12.89
CA LYS A 86 0.40 2.50 -12.83
C LYS A 86 1.18 1.65 -13.84
N ARG A 87 1.41 2.15 -15.05
CA ARG A 87 2.04 1.40 -16.15
C ARG A 87 3.57 1.51 -16.17
N LYS A 88 4.17 2.36 -15.34
CA LYS A 88 5.62 2.56 -15.29
C LYS A 88 6.27 1.63 -14.26
N GLN A 89 7.54 1.34 -14.46
CA GLN A 89 8.36 0.65 -13.48
C GLN A 89 8.55 1.52 -12.23
N LEU A 90 8.68 0.89 -11.09
CA LEU A 90 8.73 1.58 -9.80
C LEU A 90 9.90 2.56 -9.70
N TRP A 91 11.08 2.18 -10.20
CA TRP A 91 12.25 3.06 -10.16
C TRP A 91 12.00 4.41 -10.84
N HIS A 92 11.27 4.40 -11.97
CA HIS A 92 10.92 5.63 -12.70
C HIS A 92 10.01 6.54 -11.85
N ASN A 93 8.98 5.97 -11.24
CA ASN A 93 8.05 6.72 -10.40
C ASN A 93 8.74 7.32 -9.17
N LEU A 94 9.58 6.53 -8.51
CA LEU A 94 10.30 6.98 -7.31
C LEU A 94 11.36 8.03 -7.64
N SER A 95 12.14 7.83 -8.70
CA SER A 95 13.14 8.82 -9.11
C SER A 95 12.51 10.16 -9.46
N ALA A 96 11.44 10.16 -10.25
CA ALA A 96 10.73 11.37 -10.62
C ALA A 96 10.00 12.03 -9.45
N GLY A 97 9.28 11.23 -8.64
CA GLY A 97 8.44 11.75 -7.56
C GLY A 97 9.21 12.23 -6.33
N LEU A 98 10.38 11.64 -6.05
CA LEU A 98 11.21 11.96 -4.89
C LEU A 98 12.51 12.67 -5.25
N GLN A 99 12.75 12.93 -6.53
CA GLN A 99 13.99 13.57 -7.05
C GLN A 99 15.26 12.81 -6.63
N LEU A 100 15.19 11.46 -6.70
CA LEU A 100 16.30 10.59 -6.37
C LEU A 100 17.05 10.13 -7.64
N ASP A 101 18.34 9.85 -7.48
CA ASP A 101 19.14 9.28 -8.57
C ASP A 101 18.61 7.90 -9.00
N PRO A 102 18.28 7.70 -10.29
CA PRO A 102 17.78 6.43 -10.81
C PRO A 102 18.68 5.22 -10.52
N ILE A 103 20.00 5.40 -10.50
CA ILE A 103 20.97 4.35 -10.23
C ILE A 103 20.82 3.86 -8.78
N ASN A 104 20.71 4.80 -7.84
CA ASN A 104 20.49 4.51 -6.43
C ASN A 104 19.15 3.80 -6.20
N VAL A 105 18.09 4.29 -6.85
CA VAL A 105 16.75 3.68 -6.74
C VAL A 105 16.74 2.24 -7.24
N LYS A 106 17.34 1.97 -8.39
CA LYS A 106 17.45 0.62 -8.95
C LYS A 106 18.26 -0.32 -8.05
N ALA A 107 19.35 0.17 -7.46
CA ALA A 107 20.17 -0.60 -6.53
C ALA A 107 19.36 -1.02 -5.28
N VAL A 108 18.61 -0.10 -4.68
CA VAL A 108 17.74 -0.38 -3.53
C VAL A 108 16.63 -1.37 -3.89
N LEU A 109 15.96 -1.20 -5.03
CA LEU A 109 14.90 -2.13 -5.46
C LEU A 109 15.45 -3.54 -5.74
N LYS A 110 16.64 -3.64 -6.30
CA LYS A 110 17.31 -4.92 -6.51
C LYS A 110 17.66 -5.61 -5.17
N GLU A 111 18.09 -4.84 -4.18
CA GLU A 111 18.38 -5.35 -2.83
C GLU A 111 17.11 -5.80 -2.10
N VAL A 112 16.05 -4.99 -2.11
CA VAL A 112 14.81 -5.24 -1.37
C VAL A 112 13.93 -6.30 -2.03
N ALA A 113 13.80 -6.28 -3.35
CA ALA A 113 12.86 -7.11 -4.09
C ALA A 113 13.52 -8.09 -5.08
N GLY A 114 14.85 -8.05 -5.21
CA GLY A 114 15.60 -8.91 -6.15
C GLY A 114 15.44 -8.53 -7.62
N ASN A 115 14.67 -7.49 -7.95
CA ASN A 115 14.41 -7.07 -9.32
C ASN A 115 14.27 -5.54 -9.41
N GLU A 116 15.14 -4.91 -10.20
CA GLU A 116 15.09 -3.46 -10.42
C GLU A 116 13.92 -2.99 -11.31
N LYS A 117 13.34 -3.90 -12.10
CA LYS A 117 12.23 -3.61 -13.04
C LYS A 117 10.85 -3.81 -12.43
N ILE A 118 10.77 -4.04 -11.13
CA ILE A 118 9.53 -4.28 -10.40
C ILE A 118 8.56 -3.09 -10.52
N ARG A 119 7.26 -3.39 -10.40
CA ARG A 119 6.19 -2.38 -10.31
C ARG A 119 5.73 -2.21 -8.87
N ALA A 120 5.10 -1.07 -8.57
CA ALA A 120 4.59 -0.77 -7.25
C ALA A 120 3.61 -1.84 -6.70
N GLU A 121 2.79 -2.42 -7.57
CA GLU A 121 1.80 -3.45 -7.24
C GLU A 121 2.40 -4.79 -6.79
N GLU A 122 3.69 -5.01 -7.04
CA GLU A 122 4.39 -6.26 -6.73
C GLU A 122 5.11 -6.25 -5.38
N LEU A 123 5.16 -5.11 -4.68
CA LEU A 123 5.81 -4.98 -3.37
C LEU A 123 4.83 -5.25 -2.22
N THR A 124 5.31 -5.97 -1.20
CA THR A 124 4.63 -6.09 0.09
C THR A 124 4.78 -4.82 0.93
N VAL A 125 3.95 -4.66 1.97
CA VAL A 125 4.09 -3.55 2.93
C VAL A 125 5.46 -3.55 3.60
N GLU A 126 5.99 -4.73 3.97
CA GLU A 126 7.33 -4.86 4.57
C GLU A 126 8.44 -4.41 3.62
N GLN A 127 8.33 -4.74 2.33
CA GLN A 127 9.28 -4.28 1.32
C GLN A 127 9.22 -2.75 1.14
N TRP A 128 8.04 -2.14 1.18
CA TRP A 128 7.89 -0.69 1.18
C TRP A 128 8.56 -0.03 2.40
N LYS A 129 8.43 -0.63 3.59
CA LYS A 129 9.13 -0.17 4.80
C LYS A 129 10.66 -0.29 4.65
N GLN A 130 11.15 -1.37 4.05
CA GLN A 130 12.58 -1.54 3.77
C GLN A 130 13.11 -0.49 2.80
N VAL A 131 12.37 -0.20 1.73
CA VAL A 131 12.70 0.87 0.77
C VAL A 131 12.82 2.21 1.48
N LEU A 132 11.87 2.55 2.36
CA LEU A 132 11.94 3.78 3.15
C LEU A 132 13.18 3.83 4.05
N ARG A 133 13.53 2.74 4.72
CA ARG A 133 14.70 2.66 5.59
C ARG A 133 16.01 2.89 4.84
N CYS A 134 16.11 2.39 3.61
CA CYS A 134 17.30 2.61 2.78
C CYS A 134 17.52 4.09 2.42
N TRP A 135 16.45 4.89 2.35
CA TRP A 135 16.52 6.31 1.96
C TRP A 135 16.23 7.29 3.09
N GLY A 136 16.07 6.83 4.32
CA GLY A 136 15.58 7.60 5.46
C GLY A 136 16.02 9.07 5.51
N ALA A 137 17.32 9.36 5.40
CA ALA A 137 17.85 10.72 5.44
C ALA A 137 17.61 11.52 4.14
N GLN A 138 17.47 10.88 2.98
CA GLN A 138 17.33 11.55 1.67
C GLN A 138 15.87 11.94 1.38
N VAL A 139 14.92 11.17 1.88
CA VAL A 139 13.48 11.43 1.72
C VAL A 139 12.95 12.40 2.78
N LEU A 140 13.69 12.58 3.88
CA LEU A 140 13.36 13.50 4.99
C LEU A 140 13.57 14.97 4.65
N LYS A 141 14.23 15.26 3.57
CA LYS A 141 14.40 16.62 3.06
C LYS A 141 13.28 16.94 2.07
#